data_6f46124845feca7dc7d578f411161fcc
#
_entry.id   6f46124845feca7dc7d578f411161fcc
#
_cell.length_a   1.000
_cell.length_b   1.000
_cell.length_c   1.000
_cell.angle_alpha   90.00
_cell.angle_beta   90.00
_cell.angle_gamma   90.00
#
_symmetry.space_group_name_H-M   'P 1'
#
loop_
_entity.id
_entity.type
_entity.pdbx_description
1 polymer ?
#
loop_
_entity_poly.entity_id
_entity_poly.type
_entity_poly.pdbx_seq_one_letter_code
_entity_poly.pdbx_strand_id
1 'polypeptide(L)'
;NSKYFHTGSHLYGYWLAKDKIRKTKTIILVEGQGDVWRLHEAGIENCVGIFGSSLSDAQSRLIQTSGALTVVILTDNDEAGQKAKMSIREKCSTLFNIIEPEFSGDDMGDMTIEEIIKEIKPQLDGKYA
;
A
#
# COMPACT_ATOMS: atom_id res chain seq x y z
N ASN A 1 20.24 0.68 -9.03
CA ASN A 1 18.95 1.11 -8.97
C ASN A 1 18.01 0.41 -9.93
N SER A 2 17.49 1.14 -10.82
CA SER A 2 16.39 0.71 -11.64
C SER A 2 16.69 -0.46 -12.56
N LYS A 3 17.94 -0.81 -12.78
CA LYS A 3 18.19 -1.99 -13.61
C LYS A 3 17.75 -3.29 -12.93
N TYR A 4 17.59 -3.24 -11.62
CA TYR A 4 17.10 -4.39 -10.86
C TYR A 4 15.67 -4.19 -10.35
N PHE A 5 15.07 -3.05 -10.65
CA PHE A 5 13.73 -2.72 -10.22
C PHE A 5 12.88 -2.33 -11.42
N HIS A 6 11.86 -3.10 -11.68
CA HIS A 6 10.93 -2.86 -12.79
C HIS A 6 9.58 -2.45 -12.20
N THR A 7 9.21 -1.19 -12.33
CA THR A 7 8.02 -0.65 -11.71
C THR A 7 6.75 -1.42 -12.09
N GLY A 8 6.71 -1.95 -13.31
CA GLY A 8 5.54 -2.68 -13.78
C GLY A 8 5.44 -4.12 -13.30
N SER A 9 6.48 -4.66 -12.66
CA SER A 9 6.51 -6.07 -12.27
C SER A 9 6.81 -6.29 -10.80
N HIS A 10 7.14 -5.24 -10.07
CA HIS A 10 7.55 -5.35 -8.67
C HIS A 10 6.72 -4.43 -7.78
N LEU A 11 6.69 -4.77 -6.50
CA LEU A 11 6.11 -3.92 -5.47
C LEU A 11 7.28 -3.47 -4.59
N TYR A 12 7.50 -2.15 -4.52
CA TYR A 12 8.61 -1.59 -3.76
C TYR A 12 8.51 -1.94 -2.28
N GLY A 13 9.60 -2.46 -1.73
CA GLY A 13 9.65 -2.83 -0.31
C GLY A 13 9.01 -4.16 0.01
N TYR A 14 8.60 -4.93 -0.99
CA TYR A 14 7.93 -6.21 -0.75
C TYR A 14 8.75 -7.17 0.12
N TRP A 15 10.06 -7.24 -0.11
CA TRP A 15 10.93 -8.14 0.67
C TRP A 15 10.91 -7.82 2.15
N LEU A 16 10.81 -6.53 2.51
CA LEU A 16 10.73 -6.13 3.91
C LEU A 16 9.33 -6.35 4.48
N ALA A 17 8.32 -6.28 3.64
CA ALA A 17 6.92 -6.33 4.08
C ALA A 17 6.33 -7.73 4.11
N LYS A 18 6.91 -8.67 3.38
CA LYS A 18 6.23 -9.95 3.10
C LYS A 18 5.88 -10.77 4.33
N ASP A 19 6.73 -10.78 5.34
CA ASP A 19 6.43 -11.55 6.55
C ASP A 19 5.29 -10.91 7.34
N LYS A 20 5.27 -9.58 7.39
CA LYS A 20 4.21 -8.86 8.06
C LYS A 20 2.89 -8.99 7.29
N ILE A 21 2.95 -9.01 5.96
CA ILE A 21 1.77 -9.25 5.14
C ILE A 21 1.15 -10.61 5.46
N ARG A 22 1.97 -11.64 5.56
CA ARG A 22 1.48 -12.97 5.90
C ARG A 22 0.88 -13.01 7.29
N LYS A 23 1.51 -12.32 8.22
CA LYS A 23 1.05 -12.29 9.61
C LYS A 23 -0.29 -11.58 9.76
N THR A 24 -0.44 -10.43 9.12
CA THR A 24 -1.66 -9.63 9.19
C THR A 24 -2.70 -10.05 8.15
N LYS A 25 -2.30 -10.84 7.16
CA LYS A 25 -3.11 -11.20 5.99
C LYS A 25 -3.61 -9.97 5.25
N THR A 26 -2.81 -8.91 5.28
CA THR A 26 -3.16 -7.61 4.73
C THR A 26 -1.95 -6.98 4.05
N ILE A 27 -2.15 -6.46 2.84
CA ILE A 27 -1.13 -5.70 2.13
C ILE A 27 -1.63 -4.27 1.96
N ILE A 28 -0.76 -3.31 2.27
CA ILE A 28 -1.09 -1.89 2.16
C ILE A 28 -0.37 -1.33 0.94
N LEU A 29 -1.12 -0.73 0.03
CA LEU A 29 -0.58 -0.20 -1.22
C LEU A 29 -0.50 1.31 -1.16
N VAL A 30 0.70 1.84 -1.42
CA VAL A 30 0.96 3.27 -1.55
C VAL A 30 1.65 3.52 -2.89
N GLU A 31 1.87 4.78 -3.24
CA GLU A 31 2.42 5.09 -4.56
C GLU A 31 3.93 5.03 -4.61
N GLY A 32 4.62 5.61 -3.64
CA GLY A 32 6.06 5.81 -3.76
C GLY A 32 6.88 5.37 -2.58
N GLN A 33 8.19 5.49 -2.77
CA GLN A 33 9.19 5.09 -1.80
C GLN A 33 9.08 5.86 -0.48
N GLY A 34 8.86 7.18 -0.56
CA GLY A 34 8.74 8.00 0.64
C GLY A 34 7.55 7.61 1.49
N ASP A 35 6.45 7.22 0.85
CA ASP A 35 5.25 6.77 1.55
C ASP A 35 5.52 5.48 2.31
N VAL A 36 6.23 4.54 1.68
CA VAL A 36 6.59 3.27 2.32
C VAL A 36 7.43 3.53 3.57
N TRP A 37 8.47 4.35 3.44
CA TRP A 37 9.37 4.62 4.56
C TRP A 37 8.66 5.35 5.69
N ARG A 38 7.78 6.29 5.38
CA ARG A 38 7.05 7.01 6.41
C ARG A 38 6.13 6.08 7.20
N LEU A 39 5.46 5.16 6.52
CA LEU A 39 4.61 4.18 7.20
C LEU A 39 5.44 3.24 8.07
N HIS A 40 6.60 2.79 7.58
CA HIS A 40 7.50 1.97 8.39
C HIS A 40 7.93 2.70 9.66
N GLU A 41 8.25 3.98 9.55
CA GLU A 41 8.63 4.79 10.72
C GLU A 41 7.51 4.87 11.74
N ALA A 42 6.26 4.82 11.28
CA ALA A 42 5.09 4.85 12.16
C ALA A 42 4.72 3.46 12.68
N GLY A 43 5.51 2.43 12.35
CA GLY A 43 5.27 1.07 12.81
C GLY A 43 4.33 0.25 11.93
N ILE A 44 4.00 0.75 10.74
CA ILE A 44 3.14 0.04 9.79
C ILE A 44 4.04 -0.56 8.71
N GLU A 45 4.32 -1.85 8.82
CA GLU A 45 5.38 -2.49 8.04
C GLU A 45 4.91 -3.39 6.91
N ASN A 46 3.60 -3.57 6.76
CA ASN A 46 3.04 -4.41 5.69
C ASN A 46 2.64 -3.58 4.47
N CYS A 47 3.40 -2.54 4.16
CA CYS A 47 3.11 -1.64 3.05
C CYS A 47 4.15 -1.77 1.93
N VAL A 48 3.68 -1.57 0.70
CA VAL A 48 4.51 -1.65 -0.51
C VAL A 48 4.11 -0.52 -1.46
N GLY A 49 5.03 -0.14 -2.34
CA GLY A 49 4.80 0.93 -3.32
C GLY A 49 4.55 0.37 -4.71
N ILE A 50 3.56 0.92 -5.40
CA ILE A 50 3.23 0.48 -6.76
C ILE A 50 3.94 1.29 -7.84
N PHE A 51 4.43 2.48 -7.51
CA PHE A 51 5.20 3.35 -8.40
C PHE A 51 4.47 3.67 -9.70
N GLY A 52 3.21 4.06 -9.59
CA GLY A 52 2.46 4.47 -10.76
C GLY A 52 1.01 4.75 -10.43
N SER A 53 0.27 5.18 -11.45
CA SER A 53 -1.14 5.48 -11.29
C SER A 53 -2.04 4.30 -11.67
N SER A 54 -1.45 3.14 -11.89
CA SER A 54 -2.21 1.92 -12.17
C SER A 54 -1.47 0.71 -11.64
N LEU A 55 -2.22 -0.33 -11.31
CA LEU A 55 -1.67 -1.60 -10.87
C LEU A 55 -1.48 -2.49 -12.09
N SER A 56 -0.26 -2.99 -12.30
CA SER A 56 0.02 -3.87 -13.43
C SER A 56 -0.49 -5.29 -13.14
N ASP A 57 -0.60 -6.09 -14.20
CA ASP A 57 -0.97 -7.49 -14.03
C ASP A 57 0.07 -8.26 -13.23
N ALA A 58 1.36 -7.95 -13.42
CA ALA A 58 2.42 -8.58 -12.65
C ALA A 58 2.34 -8.22 -11.16
N GLN A 59 2.05 -6.96 -10.86
CA GLN A 59 1.85 -6.53 -9.48
C GLN A 59 0.63 -7.22 -8.87
N SER A 60 -0.46 -7.31 -9.62
CA SER A 60 -1.66 -7.99 -9.16
C SER A 60 -1.38 -9.47 -8.84
N ARG A 61 -0.61 -10.14 -9.69
CA ARG A 61 -0.23 -11.54 -9.43
C ARG A 61 0.62 -11.67 -8.17
N LEU A 62 1.52 -10.72 -7.94
CA LEU A 62 2.35 -10.74 -6.73
C LEU A 62 1.49 -10.59 -5.48
N ILE A 63 0.50 -9.71 -5.53
CA ILE A 63 -0.44 -9.56 -4.41
C ILE A 63 -1.18 -10.87 -4.16
N GLN A 64 -1.61 -11.55 -5.22
CA GLN A 64 -2.31 -12.82 -5.10
C GLN A 64 -1.48 -13.90 -4.44
N THR A 65 -0.16 -13.86 -4.59
CA THR A 65 0.73 -14.86 -3.99
C THR A 65 1.27 -14.43 -2.63
N SER A 66 0.94 -13.23 -2.18
CA SER A 66 1.52 -12.66 -0.95
C SER A 66 0.96 -13.25 0.34
N GLY A 67 -0.17 -13.92 0.26
CA GLY A 67 -0.88 -14.40 1.46
C GLY A 67 -1.90 -13.41 1.99
N ALA A 68 -2.04 -12.24 1.35
CA ALA A 68 -3.00 -11.24 1.78
C ALA A 68 -4.43 -11.68 1.43
N LEU A 69 -5.36 -11.36 2.32
CA LEU A 69 -6.80 -11.49 2.08
C LEU A 69 -7.45 -10.12 1.95
N THR A 70 -6.77 -9.09 2.44
CA THR A 70 -7.26 -7.72 2.43
C THR A 70 -6.22 -6.81 1.77
N VAL A 71 -6.68 -5.90 0.94
CA VAL A 71 -5.86 -4.85 0.33
C VAL A 71 -6.31 -3.52 0.91
N VAL A 72 -5.37 -2.81 1.52
CA VAL A 72 -5.60 -1.46 2.04
C VAL A 72 -5.02 -0.48 1.03
N ILE A 73 -5.82 0.49 0.60
CA ILE A 73 -5.40 1.47 -0.39
C ILE A 73 -5.11 2.80 0.30
N LEU A 74 -3.85 3.24 0.25
CA LEU A 74 -3.42 4.53 0.81
C LEU A 74 -2.70 5.35 -0.25
N THR A 75 -3.29 5.42 -1.44
CA THR A 75 -2.75 6.23 -2.51
C THR A 75 -3.03 7.72 -2.25
N ASP A 76 -2.31 8.59 -2.95
CA ASP A 76 -2.37 10.03 -2.73
C ASP A 76 -3.77 10.60 -2.93
N ASN A 77 -4.05 11.74 -2.28
CA ASN A 77 -5.32 12.46 -2.40
C ASN A 77 -5.32 13.43 -3.57
N ASP A 78 -4.68 13.06 -4.68
CA ASP A 78 -4.67 13.85 -5.90
C ASP A 78 -5.28 13.03 -7.03
N GLU A 79 -5.27 13.61 -8.24
CA GLU A 79 -5.87 12.97 -9.40
C GLU A 79 -5.19 11.65 -9.74
N ALA A 80 -3.87 11.62 -9.69
CA ALA A 80 -3.10 10.41 -9.97
C ALA A 80 -3.38 9.33 -8.92
N GLY A 81 -3.51 9.72 -7.66
CA GLY A 81 -3.82 8.80 -6.58
C GLY A 81 -5.23 8.22 -6.71
N GLN A 82 -6.18 9.02 -7.18
CA GLN A 82 -7.53 8.51 -7.43
C GLN A 82 -7.54 7.52 -8.58
N LYS A 83 -6.74 7.76 -9.62
CA LYS A 83 -6.59 6.80 -10.72
C LYS A 83 -6.00 5.48 -10.23
N ALA A 84 -4.97 5.56 -9.39
CA ALA A 84 -4.35 4.38 -8.81
C ALA A 84 -5.36 3.59 -8.00
N LYS A 85 -6.15 4.28 -7.18
CA LYS A 85 -7.19 3.66 -6.36
C LYS A 85 -8.20 2.91 -7.22
N MET A 86 -8.66 3.54 -8.29
CA MET A 86 -9.61 2.90 -9.20
C MET A 86 -9.03 1.66 -9.86
N SER A 87 -7.77 1.74 -10.29
CA SER A 87 -7.09 0.60 -10.90
C SER A 87 -6.96 -0.57 -9.92
N ILE A 88 -6.61 -0.28 -8.66
CA ILE A 88 -6.49 -1.30 -7.63
C ILE A 88 -7.84 -1.96 -7.37
N ARG A 89 -8.89 -1.16 -7.22
CA ARG A 89 -10.25 -1.71 -7.02
C ARG A 89 -10.63 -2.62 -8.17
N GLU A 90 -10.38 -2.19 -9.39
CA GLU A 90 -10.74 -2.93 -10.59
C GLU A 90 -10.10 -4.31 -10.62
N LYS A 91 -8.82 -4.37 -10.24
CA LYS A 91 -8.06 -5.61 -10.31
C LYS A 91 -8.19 -6.49 -9.07
N CYS A 92 -8.55 -5.93 -7.93
CA CYS A 92 -8.50 -6.64 -6.65
C CYS A 92 -9.84 -6.88 -5.98
N SER A 93 -10.89 -6.14 -6.33
CA SER A 93 -12.14 -6.17 -5.56
C SER A 93 -12.85 -7.52 -5.58
N THR A 94 -12.65 -8.33 -6.62
CA THR A 94 -13.28 -9.65 -6.69
C THR A 94 -12.53 -10.72 -5.90
N LEU A 95 -11.24 -10.47 -5.58
CA LEU A 95 -10.39 -11.47 -4.93
C LEU A 95 -10.05 -11.11 -3.49
N PHE A 96 -10.17 -9.84 -3.13
CA PHE A 96 -9.72 -9.34 -1.83
C PHE A 96 -10.78 -8.47 -1.19
N ASN A 97 -10.71 -8.39 0.13
CA ASN A 97 -11.43 -7.37 0.88
C ASN A 97 -10.69 -6.05 0.67
N ILE A 98 -11.40 -4.97 0.36
CA ILE A 98 -10.79 -3.67 0.08
C ILE A 98 -11.10 -2.69 1.21
N ILE A 99 -10.08 -2.07 1.75
CA ILE A 99 -10.18 -1.06 2.80
C ILE A 99 -9.54 0.22 2.28
N GLU A 100 -10.23 1.36 2.45
CA GLU A 100 -9.76 2.65 1.95
C GLU A 100 -9.78 3.67 3.09
N PRO A 101 -8.74 3.71 3.93
CA PRO A 101 -8.70 4.66 5.03
C PRO A 101 -8.66 6.10 4.52
N GLU A 102 -9.28 7.02 5.26
CA GLU A 102 -9.25 8.44 4.95
C GLU A 102 -8.13 9.13 5.71
N PHE A 103 -7.52 10.12 5.09
CA PHE A 103 -6.48 10.91 5.74
C PHE A 103 -6.46 12.31 5.15
N SER A 104 -5.95 13.27 5.92
CA SER A 104 -6.05 14.68 5.59
C SER A 104 -4.90 15.21 4.73
N GLY A 105 -3.76 14.51 4.68
CA GLY A 105 -2.62 14.95 3.88
C GLY A 105 -2.78 14.62 2.40
N ASP A 106 -1.86 15.13 1.58
CA ASP A 106 -1.86 14.80 0.15
C ASP A 106 -1.33 13.38 -0.08
N ASP A 107 -0.29 12.98 0.66
CA ASP A 107 0.27 11.64 0.57
C ASP A 107 0.87 11.24 1.92
N MET A 108 1.21 9.96 2.07
CA MET A 108 1.76 9.46 3.33
C MET A 108 3.13 10.07 3.62
N GLY A 109 3.91 10.39 2.58
CA GLY A 109 5.24 10.96 2.75
C GLY A 109 5.21 12.36 3.35
N ASP A 110 4.11 13.09 3.17
CA ASP A 110 3.95 14.45 3.72
C ASP A 110 3.40 14.46 5.14
N MET A 111 2.89 13.34 5.62
CA MET A 111 2.35 13.27 6.97
C MET A 111 3.46 13.01 7.98
N THR A 112 3.32 13.61 9.17
CA THR A 112 4.25 13.28 10.26
C THR A 112 3.90 11.91 10.82
N ILE A 113 4.84 11.33 11.58
CA ILE A 113 4.60 10.06 12.25
C ILE A 113 3.40 10.18 13.19
N GLU A 114 3.30 11.31 13.91
CA GLU A 114 2.18 11.55 14.82
C GLU A 114 0.84 11.60 14.08
N GLU A 115 0.82 12.23 12.90
CA GLU A 115 -0.41 12.31 12.11
C GLU A 115 -0.84 10.92 11.62
N ILE A 116 0.13 10.10 11.19
CA ILE A 116 -0.18 8.74 10.76
C ILE A 116 -0.73 7.92 11.91
N ILE A 117 -0.10 8.03 13.09
CA ILE A 117 -0.57 7.30 14.27
C ILE A 117 -1.98 7.77 14.66
N LYS A 118 -2.27 9.04 14.51
CA LYS A 118 -3.55 9.60 14.89
C LYS A 118 -4.66 9.31 13.87
N GLU A 119 -4.36 9.42 12.58
CA GLU A 119 -5.39 9.35 11.53
C GLU A 119 -5.50 7.98 10.87
N ILE A 120 -4.38 7.31 10.63
CA ILE A 120 -4.35 6.08 9.84
C ILE A 120 -4.40 4.85 10.74
N LYS A 121 -3.54 4.81 11.74
CA LYS A 121 -3.37 3.64 12.57
C LYS A 121 -4.66 3.17 13.24
N PRO A 122 -5.52 4.06 13.77
CA PRO A 122 -6.78 3.62 14.37
C PRO A 122 -7.71 2.92 13.39
N GLN A 123 -7.61 3.24 12.10
CA GLN A 123 -8.44 2.60 11.08
C GLN A 123 -7.95 1.20 10.73
N LEU A 124 -6.72 0.85 11.13
CA LEU A 124 -6.08 -0.43 10.82
C LEU A 124 -5.86 -1.32 12.04
N ASP A 125 -5.85 -0.74 13.22
CA ASP A 125 -5.39 -1.41 14.44
C ASP A 125 -6.11 -2.71 14.76
N GLY A 126 -5.28 -3.66 15.19
CA GLY A 126 -5.75 -4.94 15.68
C GLY A 126 -6.21 -5.89 14.58
N LYS A 127 -6.23 -5.43 13.32
CA LYS A 127 -6.77 -6.23 12.24
C LYS A 127 -5.94 -6.15 10.96
N TYR A 128 -5.54 -4.96 10.55
CA TYR A 128 -4.91 -4.75 9.25
C TYR A 128 -3.45 -4.29 9.34
N ALA A 129 -2.93 -4.10 10.51
CA ALA A 129 -1.53 -3.68 10.64
C ALA A 129 -0.84 -4.25 11.87
#